data_fad7e084a60c73ff8110f666689579f1
#
_entry.id   fad7e084a60c73ff8110f666689579f1
#
_cell.length_a   1.000
_cell.length_b   1.000
_cell.length_c   1.000
_cell.angle_alpha   90.00
_cell.angle_beta   90.00
_cell.angle_gamma   90.00
#
_symmetry.space_group_name_H-M   'P 1'
#
loop_
_entity.id
_entity.type
_entity.pdbx_description
1 polymer ?
#
loop_
_entity_poly.entity_id
_entity_poly.type
_entity_poly.pdbx_seq_one_letter_code
_entity_poly.pdbx_strand_id
1 'polypeptide(L)'
;EEMLYFWPQLETKIMNEGWASFWHQRILRELNLTTAETIEFAKLNAGVVQPSKTSINPYYLGLKIFEDIEKRYDHPTEEMIKSGIKPNSGREKIFEVREIESDISFIRNYLKKELVDQEDLYLFEKKGNEYKITDKDYENVRDQLVSMRVNGGFPYIVVENGDFSRNGELYLKHGYEGTELDPKYLEHVLPHIYQLWGRSVHLETYVEGKPMVYSYDGKKNFKSIK
;
A
#
# COMPACT_ATOMS: atom_id res chain seq x y z
N GLU A 1 20.00 -2.93 -8.82
CA GLU A 1 20.48 -3.70 -7.64
C GLU A 1 19.99 -3.07 -6.32
N GLU A 2 20.10 -1.75 -6.14
CA GLU A 2 19.67 -1.07 -4.89
C GLU A 2 18.19 -1.25 -4.62
N MET A 3 17.33 -1.22 -5.63
CA MET A 3 15.90 -1.43 -5.47
C MET A 3 15.57 -2.81 -4.89
N LEU A 4 16.33 -3.84 -5.25
CA LEU A 4 16.17 -5.19 -4.70
C LEU A 4 16.48 -5.26 -3.20
N TYR A 5 17.40 -4.42 -2.72
CA TYR A 5 17.69 -4.31 -1.29
C TYR A 5 16.50 -3.72 -0.50
N PHE A 6 15.81 -2.73 -1.07
CA PHE A 6 14.67 -2.09 -0.42
C PHE A 6 13.34 -2.83 -0.65
N TRP A 7 13.30 -3.79 -1.57
CA TRP A 7 12.07 -4.49 -1.95
C TRP A 7 11.34 -5.14 -0.77
N PRO A 8 11.99 -5.91 0.11
CA PRO A 8 11.32 -6.50 1.27
C PRO A 8 10.69 -5.45 2.21
N GLN A 9 11.29 -4.26 2.33
CA GLN A 9 10.75 -3.17 3.14
C GLN A 9 9.49 -2.57 2.52
N LEU A 10 9.42 -2.51 1.19
CA LEU A 10 8.24 -2.04 0.46
C LEU A 10 7.07 -3.02 0.59
N GLU A 11 7.35 -4.32 0.55
CA GLU A 11 6.35 -5.38 0.67
C GLU A 11 5.83 -5.58 2.10
N THR A 12 6.50 -5.03 3.11
CA THR A 12 6.15 -5.19 4.52
C THR A 12 5.93 -3.85 5.24
N LYS A 13 5.63 -2.78 4.51
CA LYS A 13 5.51 -1.44 5.07
C LYS A 13 4.38 -1.33 6.10
N ILE A 14 3.18 -1.83 5.77
CA ILE A 14 2.02 -1.78 6.66
C ILE A 14 2.30 -2.60 7.92
N MET A 15 2.88 -3.78 7.76
CA MET A 15 3.27 -4.63 8.89
C MET A 15 4.31 -3.96 9.79
N ASN A 16 5.39 -3.43 9.21
CA ASN A 16 6.48 -2.83 9.98
C ASN A 16 6.03 -1.58 10.73
N GLU A 17 5.28 -0.70 10.09
CA GLU A 17 4.77 0.53 10.71
C GLU A 17 3.68 0.23 11.75
N GLY A 18 2.81 -0.73 11.46
CA GLY A 18 1.82 -1.22 12.42
C GLY A 18 2.47 -1.88 13.64
N TRP A 19 3.48 -2.72 13.44
CA TRP A 19 4.26 -3.36 14.49
C TRP A 19 4.97 -2.33 15.38
N ALA A 20 5.61 -1.34 14.74
CA ALA A 20 6.26 -0.25 15.46
C ALA A 20 5.25 0.52 16.34
N SER A 21 4.09 0.89 15.78
CA SER A 21 3.03 1.58 16.51
C SER A 21 2.46 0.76 17.66
N PHE A 22 2.24 -0.55 17.45
CA PHE A 22 1.72 -1.48 18.43
C PHE A 22 2.64 -1.58 19.65
N TRP A 23 3.93 -1.77 19.45
CA TRP A 23 4.89 -1.90 20.55
C TRP A 23 5.29 -0.56 21.15
N HIS A 24 5.41 0.49 20.36
CA HIS A 24 5.75 1.83 20.85
C HIS A 24 4.76 2.31 21.91
N GLN A 25 3.46 2.19 21.63
CA GLN A 25 2.43 2.55 22.60
C GLN A 25 2.50 1.72 23.89
N ARG A 26 2.78 0.44 23.79
CA ARG A 26 2.85 -0.48 24.94
C ARG A 26 4.08 -0.23 25.79
N ILE A 27 5.24 -0.10 25.13
CA ILE A 27 6.49 0.19 25.83
C ILE A 27 6.39 1.51 26.61
N LEU A 28 5.86 2.56 25.98
CA LEU A 28 5.73 3.86 26.64
C LEU A 28 4.74 3.87 27.80
N ARG A 29 3.70 3.03 27.76
CA ARG A 29 2.78 2.88 28.90
C ARG A 29 3.42 2.21 30.11
N GLU A 30 4.45 1.40 29.94
CA GLU A 30 5.22 0.76 31.03
C GLU A 30 6.28 1.70 31.62
N LEU A 31 6.56 2.84 30.99
CA LEU A 31 7.50 3.83 31.50
C LEU A 31 6.81 4.77 32.50
N ASN A 32 7.55 5.17 33.55
CA ASN A 32 7.10 6.17 34.52
C ASN A 32 7.19 7.59 33.94
N LEU A 33 6.35 7.89 32.94
CA LEU A 33 6.28 9.20 32.32
C LEU A 33 5.58 10.20 33.25
N THR A 34 6.02 11.45 33.24
CA THR A 34 5.29 12.55 33.83
C THR A 34 3.97 12.81 33.08
N THR A 35 3.04 13.49 33.72
CA THR A 35 1.77 13.88 33.08
C THR A 35 1.99 14.70 31.80
N ALA A 36 2.99 15.58 31.77
CA ALA A 36 3.32 16.40 30.60
C ALA A 36 3.82 15.52 29.46
N GLU A 37 4.76 14.61 29.72
CA GLU A 37 5.29 13.67 28.72
C GLU A 37 4.19 12.73 28.21
N THR A 38 3.28 12.25 29.07
CA THR A 38 2.16 11.41 28.66
C THR A 38 1.22 12.14 27.70
N ILE A 39 0.91 13.43 27.99
CA ILE A 39 0.06 14.25 27.11
C ILE A 39 0.76 14.53 25.77
N GLU A 40 2.03 14.86 25.81
CA GLU A 40 2.82 15.10 24.59
C GLU A 40 2.90 13.85 23.72
N PHE A 41 3.20 12.71 24.31
CA PHE A 41 3.19 11.43 23.61
C PHE A 41 1.82 11.13 22.98
N ALA A 42 0.75 11.29 23.74
CA ALA A 42 -0.60 11.03 23.21
C ALA A 42 -0.94 11.90 21.98
N LYS A 43 -0.53 13.18 21.98
CA LYS A 43 -0.72 14.10 20.85
C LYS A 43 0.11 13.67 19.62
N LEU A 44 1.38 13.36 19.84
CA LEU A 44 2.29 12.93 18.76
C LEU A 44 1.81 11.60 18.16
N ASN A 45 1.49 10.63 19.00
CA ASN A 45 1.00 9.32 18.56
C ASN A 45 -0.33 9.45 17.78
N ALA A 46 -1.26 10.27 18.26
CA ALA A 46 -2.52 10.52 17.55
C ALA A 46 -2.29 11.07 16.14
N GLY A 47 -1.28 11.93 15.94
CA GLY A 47 -0.90 12.44 14.63
C GLY A 47 -0.34 11.35 13.70
N VAL A 48 0.43 10.41 14.23
CA VAL A 48 1.01 9.30 13.46
C VAL A 48 -0.06 8.29 13.03
N VAL A 49 -0.93 7.88 13.96
CA VAL A 49 -1.96 6.86 13.70
C VAL A 49 -3.31 7.46 13.27
N GLN A 50 -3.34 8.69 12.77
CA GLN A 50 -4.58 9.31 12.32
C GLN A 50 -5.13 8.60 11.07
N PRO A 51 -6.40 8.13 11.08
CA PRO A 51 -7.01 7.56 9.89
C PRO A 51 -7.12 8.58 8.76
N SER A 52 -6.89 8.15 7.53
CA SER A 52 -7.02 8.99 6.34
C SER A 52 -8.10 8.44 5.42
N LYS A 53 -8.92 9.34 4.87
CA LYS A 53 -9.96 9.00 3.86
C LYS A 53 -9.42 8.95 2.44
N THR A 54 -8.20 9.42 2.22
CA THR A 54 -7.65 9.62 0.86
C THR A 54 -6.52 8.67 0.52
N SER A 55 -5.91 8.08 1.54
CA SER A 55 -4.77 7.19 1.38
C SER A 55 -4.70 6.22 2.56
N ILE A 56 -4.11 5.06 2.32
CA ILE A 56 -3.83 4.13 3.40
C ILE A 56 -2.79 4.77 4.34
N ASN A 57 -3.13 4.92 5.63
CA ASN A 57 -2.13 5.16 6.65
C ASN A 57 -1.59 3.80 7.12
N PRO A 58 -0.35 3.42 6.79
CA PRO A 58 0.20 2.11 7.13
C PRO A 58 0.33 1.91 8.64
N TYR A 59 0.62 2.97 9.40
CA TYR A 59 0.68 2.94 10.86
C TYR A 59 -0.66 2.57 11.47
N TYR A 60 -1.72 3.23 11.02
CA TYR A 60 -3.07 2.99 11.51
C TYR A 60 -3.59 1.60 11.14
N LEU A 61 -3.56 1.26 9.85
CA LEU A 61 -4.08 -0.01 9.37
C LEU A 61 -3.34 -1.19 9.99
N GLY A 62 -2.01 -1.15 9.99
CA GLY A 62 -1.18 -2.22 10.57
C GLY A 62 -1.40 -2.37 12.06
N LEU A 63 -1.47 -1.26 12.82
CA LEU A 63 -1.79 -1.27 14.25
C LEU A 63 -3.13 -1.95 14.51
N LYS A 64 -4.17 -1.55 13.79
CA LYS A 64 -5.54 -2.07 14.00
C LYS A 64 -5.65 -3.55 13.66
N ILE A 65 -4.97 -4.02 12.63
CA ILE A 65 -4.95 -5.45 12.31
C ILE A 65 -4.20 -6.23 13.40
N PHE A 66 -3.06 -5.76 13.93
CA PHE A 66 -2.35 -6.44 15.01
C PHE A 66 -3.16 -6.46 16.30
N GLU A 67 -3.82 -5.37 16.67
CA GLU A 67 -4.72 -5.32 17.84
C GLU A 67 -5.86 -6.33 17.70
N ASP A 68 -6.46 -6.43 16.51
CA ASP A 68 -7.54 -7.38 16.24
C ASP A 68 -7.05 -8.84 16.28
N ILE A 69 -5.88 -9.13 15.68
CA ILE A 69 -5.28 -10.48 15.75
C ILE A 69 -5.08 -10.90 17.21
N GLU A 70 -4.39 -10.05 17.99
CA GLU A 70 -4.13 -10.37 19.40
C GLU A 70 -5.42 -10.64 20.16
N LYS A 71 -6.40 -9.73 20.05
CA LYS A 71 -7.70 -9.87 20.71
C LYS A 71 -8.42 -11.17 20.33
N ARG A 72 -8.45 -11.52 19.05
CA ARG A 72 -9.12 -12.74 18.56
C ARG A 72 -8.44 -14.02 19.05
N TYR A 73 -7.12 -14.03 19.15
CA TYR A 73 -6.37 -15.20 19.60
C TYR A 73 -6.24 -15.28 21.13
N ASP A 74 -6.41 -14.16 21.83
CA ASP A 74 -6.55 -14.20 23.29
C ASP A 74 -7.95 -14.65 23.72
N HIS A 75 -8.96 -14.31 22.93
CA HIS A 75 -10.36 -14.65 23.17
C HIS A 75 -10.96 -15.37 21.96
N PRO A 76 -10.50 -16.59 21.63
CA PRO A 76 -10.94 -17.31 20.46
C PRO A 76 -12.41 -17.76 20.60
N THR A 77 -13.11 -17.83 19.48
CA THR A 77 -14.46 -18.40 19.42
C THR A 77 -14.42 -19.91 19.64
N GLU A 78 -15.58 -20.51 19.94
CA GLU A 78 -15.67 -21.96 20.09
C GLU A 78 -15.20 -22.72 18.85
N GLU A 79 -15.43 -22.18 17.66
CA GLU A 79 -14.96 -22.75 16.38
C GLU A 79 -13.44 -22.71 16.29
N MET A 80 -12.82 -21.60 16.68
CA MET A 80 -11.36 -21.45 16.71
C MET A 80 -10.74 -22.42 17.73
N ILE A 81 -11.36 -22.62 18.88
CA ILE A 81 -10.90 -23.60 19.88
C ILE A 81 -11.00 -25.03 19.33
N LYS A 82 -12.09 -25.37 18.65
CA LYS A 82 -12.26 -26.67 18.00
C LYS A 82 -11.23 -26.92 16.89
N SER A 83 -10.76 -25.86 16.22
CA SER A 83 -9.68 -25.93 15.21
C SER A 83 -8.27 -25.96 15.84
N GLY A 84 -8.16 -25.98 17.18
CA GLY A 84 -6.89 -26.12 17.89
C GLY A 84 -6.25 -24.83 18.38
N ILE A 85 -6.91 -23.68 18.23
CA ILE A 85 -6.41 -22.40 18.73
C ILE A 85 -6.59 -22.34 20.25
N LYS A 86 -5.52 -22.03 20.96
CA LYS A 86 -5.51 -21.91 22.41
C LYS A 86 -5.89 -20.49 22.85
N PRO A 87 -6.73 -20.31 23.89
CA PRO A 87 -6.93 -19.01 24.52
C PRO A 87 -5.60 -18.40 25.01
N ASN A 88 -5.52 -17.06 25.03
CA ASN A 88 -4.33 -16.29 25.42
C ASN A 88 -3.09 -16.56 24.54
N SER A 89 -3.30 -16.89 23.26
CA SER A 89 -2.21 -17.08 22.28
C SER A 89 -2.02 -15.88 21.34
N GLY A 90 -2.66 -14.76 21.63
CA GLY A 90 -2.61 -13.58 20.78
C GLY A 90 -1.20 -13.04 20.58
N ARG A 91 -0.43 -12.94 21.67
CA ARG A 91 0.97 -12.50 21.60
C ARG A 91 1.82 -13.41 20.72
N GLU A 92 1.72 -14.71 20.88
CA GLU A 92 2.45 -15.68 20.05
C GLU A 92 2.06 -15.54 18.59
N LYS A 93 0.75 -15.39 18.33
CA LYS A 93 0.23 -15.24 16.98
C LYS A 93 0.70 -13.98 16.26
N ILE A 94 0.75 -12.83 16.92
CA ILE A 94 1.25 -11.61 16.27
C ILE A 94 2.74 -11.70 15.91
N PHE A 95 3.56 -12.39 16.69
CA PHE A 95 4.96 -12.66 16.36
C PHE A 95 5.08 -13.59 15.14
N GLU A 96 4.30 -14.68 15.11
CA GLU A 96 4.24 -15.59 13.96
C GLU A 96 3.85 -14.83 12.68
N VAL A 97 2.78 -14.03 12.74
CA VAL A 97 2.29 -13.23 11.61
C VAL A 97 3.36 -12.28 11.09
N ARG A 98 4.04 -11.56 11.99
CA ARG A 98 5.11 -10.64 11.60
C ARG A 98 6.28 -11.36 10.91
N GLU A 99 6.53 -12.61 11.24
CA GLU A 99 7.67 -13.38 10.73
C GLU A 99 7.42 -13.94 9.32
N ILE A 100 6.16 -14.30 9.01
CA ILE A 100 5.84 -15.07 7.80
C ILE A 100 5.03 -14.31 6.75
N GLU A 101 4.33 -13.21 7.11
CA GLU A 101 3.43 -12.51 6.19
C GLU A 101 4.13 -11.33 5.46
N SER A 102 3.59 -10.97 4.31
CA SER A 102 3.81 -9.69 3.64
C SER A 102 2.57 -8.81 3.76
N ASP A 103 2.63 -7.53 3.38
CA ASP A 103 1.46 -6.64 3.43
C ASP A 103 0.24 -7.22 2.72
N ILE A 104 0.44 -7.87 1.58
CA ILE A 104 -0.62 -8.49 0.79
C ILE A 104 -1.29 -9.62 1.56
N SER A 105 -0.52 -10.58 2.04
CA SER A 105 -1.06 -11.72 2.78
C SER A 105 -1.56 -11.32 4.17
N PHE A 106 -0.92 -10.34 4.82
CA PHE A 106 -1.37 -9.77 6.09
C PHE A 106 -2.77 -9.15 5.98
N ILE A 107 -3.01 -8.31 4.97
CA ILE A 107 -4.34 -7.73 4.74
C ILE A 107 -5.34 -8.84 4.36
N ARG A 108 -4.98 -9.71 3.40
CA ARG A 108 -5.89 -10.73 2.88
C ARG A 108 -6.33 -11.73 3.95
N ASN A 109 -5.43 -12.15 4.82
CA ASN A 109 -5.67 -13.20 5.80
C ASN A 109 -6.28 -12.65 7.11
N TYR A 110 -5.88 -11.44 7.53
CA TYR A 110 -6.17 -10.94 8.87
C TYR A 110 -7.08 -9.73 8.94
N LEU A 111 -7.23 -8.93 7.88
CA LEU A 111 -8.29 -7.92 7.85
C LEU A 111 -9.65 -8.62 7.85
N LYS A 112 -10.48 -8.35 8.82
CA LYS A 112 -11.80 -8.96 8.98
C LYS A 112 -12.90 -7.93 8.78
N LYS A 113 -14.11 -8.44 8.42
CA LYS A 113 -15.28 -7.60 8.18
C LYS A 113 -15.60 -6.71 9.38
N GLU A 114 -15.56 -7.30 10.58
CA GLU A 114 -15.85 -6.61 11.83
C GLU A 114 -14.90 -5.42 12.05
N LEU A 115 -13.61 -5.58 11.69
CA LEU A 115 -12.63 -4.51 11.79
C LEU A 115 -12.88 -3.41 10.74
N VAL A 116 -13.22 -3.79 9.51
CA VAL A 116 -13.57 -2.83 8.44
C VAL A 116 -14.76 -1.98 8.86
N ASP A 117 -15.80 -2.61 9.43
CA ASP A 117 -17.01 -1.93 9.88
C ASP A 117 -16.75 -1.06 11.12
N GLN A 118 -15.93 -1.53 12.07
CA GLN A 118 -15.60 -0.81 13.31
C GLN A 118 -14.76 0.45 13.06
N GLU A 119 -13.81 0.37 12.13
CA GLU A 119 -12.85 1.45 11.85
C GLU A 119 -13.25 2.29 10.62
N ASP A 120 -14.47 2.10 10.09
CA ASP A 120 -14.99 2.80 8.90
C ASP A 120 -14.01 2.77 7.71
N LEU A 121 -13.37 1.60 7.47
CA LEU A 121 -12.39 1.41 6.40
C LEU A 121 -13.10 1.26 5.05
N TYR A 122 -13.79 2.32 4.59
CA TYR A 122 -14.53 2.30 3.33
C TYR A 122 -13.71 2.89 2.18
N LEU A 123 -14.16 2.60 0.96
CA LEU A 123 -13.60 3.22 -0.24
C LEU A 123 -14.25 4.60 -0.45
N PHE A 124 -13.41 5.58 -0.78
CA PHE A 124 -13.85 6.96 -1.00
C PHE A 124 -13.37 7.47 -2.35
N GLU A 125 -14.21 8.25 -3.01
CA GLU A 125 -13.86 9.02 -4.19
C GLU A 125 -13.95 10.51 -3.87
N LYS A 126 -12.95 11.27 -4.32
CA LYS A 126 -12.99 12.73 -4.20
C LYS A 126 -13.76 13.33 -5.37
N LYS A 127 -14.88 14.01 -5.08
CA LYS A 127 -15.66 14.80 -6.06
C LYS A 127 -15.62 16.27 -5.68
N GLY A 128 -14.77 17.04 -6.37
CA GLY A 128 -14.52 18.44 -6.00
C GLY A 128 -13.84 18.54 -4.61
N ASN A 129 -14.51 19.17 -3.64
CA ASN A 129 -14.02 19.32 -2.27
C ASN A 129 -14.62 18.29 -1.29
N GLU A 130 -15.47 17.39 -1.77
CA GLU A 130 -16.16 16.41 -0.94
C GLU A 130 -15.61 15.01 -1.17
N TYR A 131 -15.62 14.20 -0.10
CA TYR A 131 -15.33 12.77 -0.18
C TYR A 131 -16.64 11.99 -0.09
N LYS A 132 -16.94 11.18 -1.10
CA LYS A 132 -18.11 10.28 -1.10
C LYS A 132 -17.66 8.85 -0.92
N ILE A 133 -18.36 8.13 -0.07
CA ILE A 133 -18.16 6.67 0.06
C ILE A 133 -18.66 6.05 -1.24
N THR A 134 -17.79 5.28 -1.90
CA THR A 134 -18.11 4.56 -3.13
C THR A 134 -18.43 3.10 -2.87
N ASP A 135 -17.80 2.51 -1.86
CA ASP A 135 -18.04 1.12 -1.49
C ASP A 135 -17.83 0.91 0.02
N LYS A 136 -18.63 0.03 0.61
CA LYS A 136 -18.57 -0.42 2.00
C LYS A 136 -18.45 -1.94 2.10
N ASP A 137 -18.55 -2.63 0.96
CA ASP A 137 -18.43 -4.07 0.94
C ASP A 137 -17.03 -4.50 1.38
N TYR A 138 -16.98 -5.39 2.35
CA TYR A 138 -15.72 -5.85 2.95
C TYR A 138 -14.78 -6.47 1.93
N GLU A 139 -15.29 -7.30 1.02
CA GLU A 139 -14.43 -7.99 0.04
C GLU A 139 -13.83 -7.00 -0.94
N ASN A 140 -14.63 -6.04 -1.42
CA ASN A 140 -14.18 -4.97 -2.30
C ASN A 140 -13.16 -4.08 -1.60
N VAL A 141 -13.39 -3.68 -0.35
CA VAL A 141 -12.44 -2.89 0.46
C VAL A 141 -11.13 -3.64 0.62
N ARG A 142 -11.17 -4.90 1.06
CA ARG A 142 -9.98 -5.74 1.23
C ARG A 142 -9.20 -5.89 -0.08
N ASP A 143 -9.89 -6.23 -1.16
CA ASP A 143 -9.25 -6.48 -2.45
C ASP A 143 -8.65 -5.20 -3.05
N GLN A 144 -9.28 -4.06 -2.85
CA GLN A 144 -8.71 -2.76 -3.21
C GLN A 144 -7.45 -2.43 -2.39
N LEU A 145 -7.48 -2.64 -1.08
CA LEU A 145 -6.31 -2.46 -0.21
C LEU A 145 -5.15 -3.37 -0.62
N VAL A 146 -5.45 -4.62 -0.97
CA VAL A 146 -4.45 -5.58 -1.49
C VAL A 146 -3.89 -5.11 -2.83
N SER A 147 -4.75 -4.69 -3.77
CA SER A 147 -4.32 -4.25 -5.10
C SER A 147 -3.38 -3.04 -5.03
N MET A 148 -3.61 -2.12 -4.09
CA MET A 148 -2.71 -0.97 -3.83
C MET A 148 -1.33 -1.38 -3.31
N ARG A 149 -1.12 -2.63 -2.90
CA ARG A 149 0.17 -3.17 -2.40
C ARG A 149 0.86 -4.09 -3.40
N VAL A 150 0.19 -4.49 -4.47
CA VAL A 150 0.80 -5.26 -5.56
C VAL A 150 1.99 -4.48 -6.12
N ASN A 151 3.09 -5.18 -6.37
CA ASN A 151 4.34 -4.59 -6.85
C ASN A 151 4.86 -3.42 -5.96
N GLY A 152 4.70 -3.53 -4.63
CA GLY A 152 5.10 -2.48 -3.69
C GLY A 152 4.31 -1.16 -3.81
N GLY A 153 3.18 -1.18 -4.54
CA GLY A 153 2.37 -0.01 -4.85
C GLY A 153 2.85 0.76 -6.08
N PHE A 154 3.83 0.24 -6.81
CA PHE A 154 4.31 0.83 -8.06
C PHE A 154 3.60 0.22 -9.28
N PRO A 155 3.39 1.00 -10.34
CA PRO A 155 2.90 0.44 -11.59
C PRO A 155 3.90 -0.56 -12.17
N TYR A 156 3.40 -1.64 -12.74
CA TYR A 156 4.25 -2.64 -13.39
C TYR A 156 4.61 -2.16 -14.80
N ILE A 157 5.87 -1.72 -14.96
CA ILE A 157 6.40 -1.22 -16.24
C ILE A 157 7.63 -2.04 -16.60
N VAL A 158 7.63 -2.59 -17.80
CA VAL A 158 8.73 -3.41 -18.32
C VAL A 158 9.40 -2.76 -19.53
N VAL A 159 10.67 -3.09 -19.74
CA VAL A 159 11.37 -2.78 -20.99
C VAL A 159 10.93 -3.81 -22.03
N GLU A 160 10.12 -3.38 -23.00
CA GLU A 160 9.69 -4.23 -24.09
C GLU A 160 10.75 -4.29 -25.20
N ASN A 161 11.39 -3.15 -25.49
CA ASN A 161 12.44 -3.09 -26.51
C ASN A 161 13.44 -1.97 -26.19
N GLY A 162 14.72 -2.30 -26.07
CA GLY A 162 15.82 -1.36 -25.87
C GLY A 162 16.47 -0.85 -27.16
N ASP A 163 16.03 -1.32 -28.31
CA ASP A 163 16.48 -0.89 -29.65
C ASP A 163 15.26 -0.66 -30.56
N PHE A 164 14.26 0.03 -30.03
CA PHE A 164 13.04 0.34 -30.79
C PHE A 164 13.40 1.15 -32.03
N SER A 165 12.75 0.83 -33.14
CA SER A 165 13.03 1.41 -34.47
C SER A 165 14.47 1.20 -34.99
N ARG A 166 15.25 0.27 -34.40
CA ARG A 166 16.65 -0.01 -34.73
C ARG A 166 17.58 1.20 -34.67
N ASN A 167 17.31 2.12 -33.72
CA ASN A 167 18.09 3.34 -33.50
C ASN A 167 18.43 3.55 -32.02
N GLY A 168 18.23 2.52 -31.18
CA GLY A 168 18.54 2.54 -29.75
C GLY A 168 17.52 3.28 -28.91
N GLU A 169 16.32 3.56 -29.41
CA GLU A 169 15.23 4.13 -28.62
C GLU A 169 14.67 3.13 -27.62
N LEU A 170 14.19 3.61 -26.50
CA LEU A 170 13.61 2.78 -25.44
C LEU A 170 12.10 2.66 -25.59
N TYR A 171 11.59 1.44 -25.65
CA TYR A 171 10.16 1.17 -25.62
C TYR A 171 9.78 0.44 -24.34
N LEU A 172 8.95 1.11 -23.54
CA LEU A 172 8.43 0.63 -22.27
C LEU A 172 6.96 0.24 -22.45
N LYS A 173 6.53 -0.75 -21.66
CA LYS A 173 5.15 -1.19 -21.66
C LYS A 173 4.60 -1.26 -20.24
N HIS A 174 3.49 -0.61 -20.00
CA HIS A 174 2.73 -0.71 -18.76
C HIS A 174 1.89 -1.99 -18.78
N GLY A 175 2.08 -2.86 -17.78
CA GLY A 175 1.24 -4.03 -17.53
C GLY A 175 -0.09 -3.60 -16.93
N TYR A 176 -1.00 -3.12 -17.79
CA TYR A 176 -2.28 -2.58 -17.38
C TYR A 176 -3.20 -3.70 -16.85
N GLU A 177 -3.60 -3.59 -15.59
CA GLU A 177 -4.53 -4.49 -14.90
C GLU A 177 -5.75 -3.72 -14.33
N GLY A 178 -6.23 -2.70 -15.06
CA GLY A 178 -7.39 -1.91 -14.66
C GLY A 178 -7.05 -0.58 -14.00
N THR A 179 -5.80 -0.33 -13.61
CA THR A 179 -5.35 0.96 -13.04
C THR A 179 -4.57 1.74 -14.07
N GLU A 180 -5.05 2.94 -14.40
CA GLU A 180 -4.38 3.83 -15.36
C GLU A 180 -3.23 4.60 -14.71
N LEU A 181 -2.21 4.92 -15.50
CA LEU A 181 -1.17 5.87 -15.10
C LEU A 181 -1.71 7.29 -15.17
N ASP A 182 -1.27 8.18 -14.26
CA ASP A 182 -1.56 9.61 -14.36
C ASP A 182 -0.80 10.21 -15.57
N PRO A 183 -1.53 10.66 -16.61
CA PRO A 183 -0.90 11.19 -17.83
C PRO A 183 0.00 12.40 -17.57
N LYS A 184 -0.37 13.26 -16.64
CA LYS A 184 0.41 14.45 -16.30
C LYS A 184 1.72 14.07 -15.62
N TYR A 185 1.65 13.12 -14.68
CA TYR A 185 2.84 12.63 -13.99
C TYR A 185 3.77 11.89 -14.95
N LEU A 186 3.21 11.11 -15.86
CA LEU A 186 3.95 10.40 -16.90
C LEU A 186 4.74 11.35 -17.81
N GLU A 187 4.13 12.46 -18.25
CA GLU A 187 4.81 13.49 -19.04
C GLU A 187 5.96 14.16 -18.30
N HIS A 188 5.96 14.19 -16.97
CA HIS A 188 7.09 14.65 -16.16
C HIS A 188 8.19 13.59 -15.99
N VAL A 189 7.85 12.33 -15.97
CA VAL A 189 8.80 11.22 -15.75
C VAL A 189 9.59 10.87 -17.02
N LEU A 190 8.95 10.88 -18.18
CA LEU A 190 9.61 10.53 -19.44
C LEU A 190 10.90 11.32 -19.73
N PRO A 191 10.98 12.66 -19.50
CA PRO A 191 12.24 13.41 -19.62
C PRO A 191 13.36 12.89 -18.72
N HIS A 192 13.05 12.43 -17.50
CA HIS A 192 14.06 11.85 -16.61
C HIS A 192 14.56 10.51 -17.11
N ILE A 193 13.67 9.67 -17.64
CA ILE A 193 14.06 8.40 -18.25
C ILE A 193 14.94 8.64 -19.48
N TYR A 194 14.60 9.65 -20.30
CA TYR A 194 15.44 10.07 -21.44
C TYR A 194 16.85 10.47 -20.99
N GLN A 195 16.98 11.22 -19.91
CA GLN A 195 18.30 11.61 -19.40
C GLN A 195 19.16 10.40 -18.99
N LEU A 196 18.52 9.35 -18.45
CA LEU A 196 19.19 8.11 -18.08
C LEU A 196 19.52 7.25 -19.31
N TRP A 197 18.61 7.16 -20.27
CA TRP A 197 18.75 6.30 -21.44
C TRP A 197 19.59 6.93 -22.57
N GLY A 198 19.48 8.24 -22.73
CA GLY A 198 20.23 9.03 -23.72
C GLY A 198 19.62 9.08 -25.11
N ARG A 199 18.44 8.49 -25.34
CA ARG A 199 17.68 8.49 -26.60
C ARG A 199 16.19 8.56 -26.32
N SER A 200 15.39 8.73 -27.40
CA SER A 200 13.93 8.81 -27.31
C SER A 200 13.33 7.65 -26.49
N VAL A 201 12.34 7.97 -25.68
CA VAL A 201 11.65 7.02 -24.83
C VAL A 201 10.18 7.00 -25.18
N HIS A 202 9.63 5.81 -25.27
CA HIS A 202 8.23 5.54 -25.56
C HIS A 202 7.65 4.69 -24.43
N LEU A 203 6.44 5.00 -23.97
CA LEU A 203 5.73 4.20 -22.99
C LEU A 203 4.30 3.93 -23.44
N GLU A 204 4.02 2.66 -23.66
CA GLU A 204 2.69 2.16 -23.98
C GLU A 204 1.88 1.98 -22.70
N THR A 205 0.67 2.53 -22.65
CA THR A 205 -0.28 2.38 -21.57
C THR A 205 -1.72 2.48 -22.09
N TYR A 206 -2.68 2.44 -21.17
CA TYR A 206 -4.10 2.65 -21.50
C TYR A 206 -4.59 3.95 -20.86
N VAL A 207 -5.42 4.69 -21.59
CA VAL A 207 -6.10 5.91 -21.12
C VAL A 207 -7.54 5.84 -21.58
N GLU A 208 -8.49 5.91 -20.66
CA GLU A 208 -9.93 5.74 -20.94
C GLU A 208 -10.22 4.45 -21.73
N GLY A 209 -9.51 3.38 -21.36
CA GLY A 209 -9.63 2.05 -21.99
C GLY A 209 -9.03 1.94 -23.40
N LYS A 210 -8.33 2.96 -23.89
CA LYS A 210 -7.69 2.96 -25.23
C LYS A 210 -6.17 2.84 -25.10
N PRO A 211 -5.52 2.02 -25.95
CA PRO A 211 -4.07 1.92 -25.95
C PRO A 211 -3.45 3.21 -26.49
N MET A 212 -2.55 3.79 -25.72
CA MET A 212 -1.84 5.04 -26.01
C MET A 212 -0.34 4.85 -25.85
N VAL A 213 0.44 5.53 -26.67
CA VAL A 213 1.89 5.62 -26.53
C VAL A 213 2.26 7.06 -26.19
N TYR A 214 2.87 7.26 -25.04
CA TYR A 214 3.48 8.53 -24.64
C TYR A 214 4.96 8.49 -24.95
N SER A 215 5.49 9.56 -25.50
CA SER A 215 6.86 9.60 -25.98
C SER A 215 7.53 10.92 -25.64
N TYR A 216 8.86 10.86 -25.43
CA TYR A 216 9.70 12.04 -25.29
C TYR A 216 10.95 11.92 -26.18
N ASP A 217 11.19 12.90 -27.02
CA ASP A 217 12.25 12.92 -28.05
C ASP A 217 13.51 13.71 -27.61
N GLY A 218 13.58 14.13 -26.37
CA GLY A 218 14.63 15.00 -25.84
C GLY A 218 14.28 16.50 -25.90
N LYS A 219 13.16 16.86 -26.53
CA LYS A 219 12.70 18.25 -26.65
C LYS A 219 11.27 18.44 -26.16
N LYS A 220 10.39 17.51 -26.48
CA LYS A 220 8.97 17.62 -26.14
C LYS A 220 8.32 16.25 -25.91
N ASN A 221 7.27 16.27 -25.11
CA ASN A 221 6.34 15.15 -25.01
C ASN A 221 5.36 15.14 -26.19
N PHE A 222 5.03 13.96 -26.66
CA PHE A 222 3.96 13.74 -27.64
C PHE A 222 3.26 12.41 -27.36
N LYS A 223 2.07 12.23 -27.89
CA LYS A 223 1.28 11.02 -27.71
C LYS A 223 0.61 10.59 -29.00
N SER A 224 0.44 9.30 -29.16
CA SER A 224 -0.26 8.69 -30.30
C SER A 224 -1.14 7.53 -29.82
N ILE A 225 -2.19 7.26 -30.58
CA ILE A 225 -2.97 6.04 -30.42
C ILE A 225 -2.14 4.91 -31.01
N LYS A 226 -2.11 3.77 -30.34
CA LYS A 226 -1.44 2.58 -30.83
C LYS A 226 -2.26 1.88 -31.90
#